data_4e9dec1079610aab40a723a701e07f10
#
_entry.id   4e9dec1079610aab40a723a701e07f10
#
_cell.length_a   1.000
_cell.length_b   1.000
_cell.length_c   1.000
_cell.angle_alpha   90.00
_cell.angle_beta   90.00
_cell.angle_gamma   90.00
#
_symmetry.space_group_name_H-M   'P 1'
#
loop_
_entity.id
_entity.type
_entity.pdbx_description
1 polymer ?
#
loop_
_entity_poly.entity_id
_entity_poly.type
_entity_poly.pdbx_seq_one_letter_code
_entity_poly.pdbx_strand_id
1 'polypeptide(L)'
;MVPVPPLVSDVREVVYLSWWVEARHAPPPPPGHRLFVHDGRTPYTILTYRHGHFGPALAGPLRRLFPSPLQSNWRWYVLPDAADARSDEPRVLFDRNVIDSVVHAVGARLWSDAMQPHLAARFEHAVDAHGGHTLIEPGQGSAPMLRARVRPADALPAAWAAGAFGDAARAMAFLACQDAAFAVAPDGRLALTRIDLPIALAAVQPLQLDGPVSCPHLAAMGVALDDAFCFRVPQVPFRVVSERLL
;
A
#
# COMPACT_ATOMS: atom_id res chain seq x y z
N MET A 1 -18.02 -9.00 -18.23
CA MET A 1 -17.68 -8.85 -16.80
C MET A 1 -18.83 -8.13 -16.11
N VAL A 2 -19.35 -8.66 -15.01
CA VAL A 2 -20.37 -7.95 -14.21
C VAL A 2 -19.65 -6.79 -13.52
N PRO A 3 -20.12 -5.54 -13.63
CA PRO A 3 -19.45 -4.42 -12.98
C PRO A 3 -19.39 -4.66 -11.48
N VAL A 4 -18.18 -4.63 -10.93
CA VAL A 4 -17.97 -4.75 -9.49
C VAL A 4 -18.68 -3.57 -8.81
N PRO A 5 -19.62 -3.81 -7.89
CA PRO A 5 -20.25 -2.71 -7.19
C PRO A 5 -19.20 -1.93 -6.39
N PRO A 6 -19.34 -0.61 -6.21
CA PRO A 6 -18.42 0.18 -5.40
C PRO A 6 -18.22 -0.46 -4.04
N LEU A 7 -16.97 -0.76 -3.69
CA LEU A 7 -16.60 -1.30 -2.39
C LEU A 7 -16.16 -0.15 -1.48
N VAL A 8 -16.56 -0.22 -0.22
CA VAL A 8 -16.24 0.80 0.78
C VAL A 8 -15.75 0.17 2.08
N SER A 9 -14.90 0.90 2.78
CA SER A 9 -14.32 0.49 4.06
C SER A 9 -13.97 1.71 4.91
N ASP A 10 -14.05 1.57 6.21
CA ASP A 10 -13.53 2.53 7.19
C ASP A 10 -12.13 2.05 7.61
N VAL A 11 -11.12 2.39 6.83
CA VAL A 11 -9.75 1.91 7.05
C VAL A 11 -9.13 2.58 8.26
N ARG A 12 -8.47 1.79 9.11
CA ARG A 12 -7.87 2.22 10.37
C ARG A 12 -6.46 1.67 10.55
N GLU A 13 -5.72 2.26 11.49
CA GLU A 13 -4.40 1.77 11.87
C GLU A 13 -3.45 1.68 10.68
N VAL A 14 -3.49 2.68 9.80
CA VAL A 14 -2.72 2.62 8.55
C VAL A 14 -1.27 2.98 8.81
N VAL A 15 -0.36 2.05 8.61
CA VAL A 15 1.09 2.26 8.75
C VAL A 15 1.76 2.17 7.40
N TYR A 16 2.53 3.19 7.07
CA TYR A 16 3.39 3.27 5.90
C TYR A 16 4.83 3.04 6.32
N LEU A 17 5.48 2.08 5.70
CA LEU A 17 6.91 1.83 5.81
C LEU A 17 7.49 1.93 4.41
N SER A 18 8.37 2.91 4.16
CA SER A 18 8.89 3.18 2.82
C SER A 18 10.41 3.19 2.82
N TRP A 19 11.00 2.56 1.82
CA TRP A 19 12.45 2.46 1.62
C TRP A 19 12.84 2.92 0.22
N TRP A 20 14.06 3.40 0.07
CA TRP A 20 14.68 3.59 -1.22
C TRP A 20 15.25 2.26 -1.71
N VAL A 21 14.81 1.81 -2.88
CA VAL A 21 15.22 0.56 -3.54
C VAL A 21 15.86 0.90 -4.88
N GLU A 22 16.89 0.18 -5.29
CA GLU A 22 17.46 0.37 -6.62
C GLU A 22 16.42 0.10 -7.71
N ALA A 23 16.27 1.03 -8.65
CA ALA A 23 15.22 1.02 -9.67
C ALA A 23 15.23 -0.25 -10.54
N ARG A 24 16.39 -0.92 -10.68
CA ARG A 24 16.50 -2.19 -11.42
C ARG A 24 15.68 -3.35 -10.84
N HIS A 25 15.26 -3.26 -9.57
CA HIS A 25 14.42 -4.28 -8.94
C HIS A 25 12.93 -4.07 -9.19
N ALA A 26 12.55 -2.89 -9.69
CA ALA A 26 11.16 -2.63 -10.03
C ALA A 26 10.77 -3.36 -11.32
N PRO A 27 9.52 -3.85 -11.42
CA PRO A 27 9.01 -4.38 -12.67
C PRO A 27 8.89 -3.26 -13.73
N PRO A 28 8.78 -3.60 -15.01
CA PRO A 28 8.50 -2.61 -16.04
C PRO A 28 7.24 -1.80 -15.70
N PRO A 29 7.29 -0.47 -15.87
CA PRO A 29 6.12 0.36 -15.61
C PRO A 29 5.00 0.08 -16.64
N PRO A 30 3.74 0.36 -16.29
CA PRO A 30 2.63 0.26 -17.22
C PRO A 30 2.83 1.13 -18.47
N PRO A 31 2.27 0.77 -19.64
CA PRO A 31 2.30 1.59 -20.85
C PRO A 31 1.82 3.02 -20.57
N GLY A 32 2.50 4.02 -21.12
CA GLY A 32 2.21 5.44 -20.89
C GLY A 32 2.62 5.95 -19.50
N HIS A 33 3.42 5.18 -18.77
CA HIS A 33 3.95 5.54 -17.45
C HIS A 33 5.43 5.24 -17.35
N ARG A 34 6.11 5.99 -16.50
CA ARG A 34 7.49 5.77 -16.11
C ARG A 34 7.59 5.52 -14.61
N LEU A 35 8.56 4.74 -14.19
CA LEU A 35 8.87 4.59 -12.77
C LEU A 35 9.33 5.94 -12.20
N PHE A 36 8.89 6.30 -11.00
CA PHE A 36 9.48 7.41 -10.29
C PHE A 36 10.89 7.02 -9.82
N VAL A 37 11.90 7.69 -10.33
CA VAL A 37 13.31 7.38 -10.03
C VAL A 37 14.05 8.67 -9.65
N HIS A 38 14.81 8.59 -8.58
CA HIS A 38 15.76 9.62 -8.15
C HIS A 38 17.10 8.96 -7.81
N ASP A 39 18.18 9.43 -8.41
CA ASP A 39 19.54 8.89 -8.23
C ASP A 39 19.62 7.36 -8.36
N GLY A 40 18.94 6.79 -9.38
CA GLY A 40 18.91 5.36 -9.65
C GLY A 40 18.04 4.54 -8.68
N ARG A 41 17.35 5.19 -7.75
CA ARG A 41 16.48 4.55 -6.76
C ARG A 41 15.01 4.96 -6.92
N THR A 42 14.13 4.14 -6.43
CA THR A 42 12.68 4.37 -6.39
C THR A 42 12.15 4.06 -5.00
N PRO A 43 11.13 4.78 -4.50
CA PRO A 43 10.51 4.39 -3.24
C PRO A 43 9.70 3.10 -3.41
N TYR A 44 9.82 2.24 -2.43
CA TYR A 44 9.00 1.04 -2.25
C TYR A 44 8.30 1.12 -0.92
N THR A 45 6.98 1.00 -0.92
CA THR A 45 6.19 1.14 0.31
C THR A 45 5.46 -0.15 0.65
N ILE A 46 5.59 -0.56 1.90
CA ILE A 46 4.72 -1.55 2.54
C ILE A 46 3.70 -0.78 3.37
N LEU A 47 2.45 -0.86 2.95
CA LEU A 47 1.32 -0.22 3.59
C LEU A 47 0.48 -1.31 4.27
N THR A 48 0.29 -1.22 5.58
CA THR A 48 -0.52 -2.19 6.35
C THR A 48 -1.63 -1.48 7.11
N TYR A 49 -2.81 -2.07 7.12
CA TYR A 49 -3.99 -1.48 7.72
C TYR A 49 -5.07 -2.53 8.04
N ARG A 50 -6.05 -2.10 8.84
CA ARG A 50 -7.27 -2.84 9.14
C ARG A 50 -8.44 -2.24 8.37
N HIS A 51 -9.17 -3.06 7.64
CA HIS A 51 -10.47 -2.67 7.11
C HIS A 51 -11.50 -2.55 8.23
N GLY A 52 -12.46 -1.62 8.06
CA GLY A 52 -13.67 -1.57 8.87
C GLY A 52 -14.88 -1.86 7.98
N HIS A 53 -15.56 -2.98 8.23
CA HIS A 53 -16.80 -3.35 7.52
C HIS A 53 -16.63 -3.32 5.99
N PHE A 54 -15.60 -3.98 5.48
CA PHE A 54 -15.29 -3.98 4.05
C PHE A 54 -16.35 -4.73 3.26
N GLY A 55 -17.02 -4.03 2.36
CA GLY A 55 -18.07 -4.65 1.53
C GLY A 55 -18.71 -3.68 0.54
N PRO A 56 -19.71 -4.19 -0.23
CA PRO A 56 -20.43 -3.37 -1.22
C PRO A 56 -21.11 -2.17 -0.58
N ALA A 57 -21.02 -1.00 -1.21
CA ALA A 57 -21.68 0.22 -0.76
C ALA A 57 -23.20 0.04 -0.64
N LEU A 58 -23.80 -0.76 -1.52
CA LEU A 58 -25.23 -1.09 -1.53
C LEU A 58 -25.72 -1.77 -0.24
N ALA A 59 -24.82 -2.46 0.48
CA ALA A 59 -25.18 -3.12 1.74
C ALA A 59 -25.48 -2.13 2.87
N GLY A 60 -25.16 -0.85 2.71
CA GLY A 60 -25.50 0.21 3.68
C GLY A 60 -25.12 -0.18 5.13
N PRO A 61 -26.08 -0.07 6.10
CA PRO A 61 -25.85 -0.44 7.49
C PRO A 61 -25.51 -1.92 7.71
N LEU A 62 -25.93 -2.81 6.81
CA LEU A 62 -25.62 -4.25 6.89
C LEU A 62 -24.13 -4.54 6.73
N ARG A 63 -23.34 -3.59 6.23
CA ARG A 63 -21.86 -3.71 6.19
C ARG A 63 -21.25 -4.00 7.56
N ARG A 64 -21.92 -3.65 8.66
CA ARG A 64 -21.47 -3.97 10.02
C ARG A 64 -21.37 -5.48 10.29
N LEU A 65 -22.02 -6.30 9.48
CA LEU A 65 -21.94 -7.76 9.54
C LEU A 65 -20.75 -8.32 8.75
N PHE A 66 -20.10 -7.50 7.92
CA PHE A 66 -18.93 -7.92 7.15
C PHE A 66 -17.67 -7.91 8.02
N PRO A 67 -16.75 -8.85 7.78
CA PRO A 67 -15.46 -8.90 8.47
C PRO A 67 -14.66 -7.61 8.26
N SER A 68 -13.72 -7.38 9.17
CA SER A 68 -12.76 -6.29 9.13
C SER A 68 -11.34 -6.87 8.97
N PRO A 69 -10.98 -7.35 7.76
CA PRO A 69 -9.71 -8.04 7.55
C PRO A 69 -8.53 -7.09 7.68
N LEU A 70 -7.37 -7.68 8.00
CA LEU A 70 -6.07 -7.05 7.84
C LEU A 70 -5.62 -7.16 6.40
N GLN A 71 -5.04 -6.10 5.88
CA GLN A 71 -4.46 -6.07 4.54
C GLN A 71 -3.11 -5.35 4.55
N SER A 72 -2.19 -5.84 3.73
CA SER A 72 -0.92 -5.18 3.46
C SER A 72 -0.69 -5.09 1.96
N ASN A 73 -0.49 -3.86 1.46
CA ASN A 73 -0.20 -3.57 0.06
C ASN A 73 1.26 -3.18 -0.08
N TRP A 74 1.98 -3.86 -0.94
CA TRP A 74 3.38 -3.64 -1.25
C TRP A 74 3.46 -3.06 -2.64
N ARG A 75 4.13 -1.89 -2.81
CA ARG A 75 3.93 -1.12 -4.02
C ARG A 75 5.11 -0.24 -4.44
N TRP A 76 5.21 -0.05 -5.73
CA TRP A 76 6.06 0.90 -6.43
C TRP A 76 5.26 2.15 -6.81
N TYR A 77 5.96 3.20 -7.24
CA TYR A 77 5.33 4.45 -7.68
C TYR A 77 5.68 4.75 -9.14
N VAL A 78 4.66 5.07 -9.91
CA VAL A 78 4.77 5.42 -11.32
C VAL A 78 4.14 6.77 -11.58
N LEU A 79 4.69 7.48 -12.55
CA LEU A 79 4.20 8.77 -13.03
C LEU A 79 3.71 8.60 -14.48
N PRO A 80 2.69 9.34 -14.91
CA PRO A 80 2.35 9.43 -16.32
C PRO A 80 3.56 9.91 -17.15
N ASP A 81 3.66 9.45 -18.41
CA ASP A 81 4.64 10.02 -19.34
C ASP A 81 4.29 11.47 -19.67
N ALA A 82 5.30 12.28 -19.97
CA ALA A 82 5.13 13.72 -20.20
C ALA A 82 4.11 14.08 -21.30
N ALA A 83 3.84 13.16 -22.25
CA ALA A 83 2.87 13.35 -23.31
C ALA A 83 1.40 13.27 -22.82
N ASP A 84 1.15 12.59 -21.70
CA ASP A 84 -0.18 12.39 -21.11
C ASP A 84 -0.40 13.20 -19.82
N ALA A 85 0.51 14.11 -19.49
CA ALA A 85 0.54 14.88 -18.24
C ALA A 85 -0.65 15.84 -18.11
N ARG A 86 -1.86 15.30 -17.97
CA ARG A 86 -3.00 16.04 -17.40
C ARG A 86 -2.94 16.11 -15.88
N SER A 87 -2.10 15.29 -15.24
CA SER A 87 -1.75 15.36 -13.82
C SER A 87 -0.38 14.73 -13.60
N ASP A 88 0.48 15.42 -12.87
CA ASP A 88 1.75 14.87 -12.34
C ASP A 88 1.50 13.99 -11.10
N GLU A 89 0.26 13.58 -10.88
CA GLU A 89 -0.11 12.79 -9.70
C GLU A 89 0.46 11.38 -9.77
N PRO A 90 1.16 10.95 -8.72
CA PRO A 90 1.72 9.60 -8.69
C PRO A 90 0.60 8.56 -8.62
N ARG A 91 0.84 7.44 -9.32
CA ARG A 91 0.03 6.23 -9.22
C ARG A 91 0.86 5.12 -8.62
N VAL A 92 0.21 4.12 -8.09
CA VAL A 92 0.93 2.96 -7.54
C VAL A 92 0.87 1.79 -8.51
N LEU A 93 1.93 0.99 -8.51
CA LEU A 93 1.97 -0.32 -9.14
C LEU A 93 2.12 -1.36 -8.02
N PHE A 94 1.11 -2.18 -7.83
CA PHE A 94 1.14 -3.22 -6.82
C PHE A 94 2.14 -4.30 -7.17
N ASP A 95 2.97 -4.64 -6.20
CA ASP A 95 3.86 -5.80 -6.23
C ASP A 95 3.20 -6.98 -5.50
N ARG A 96 2.70 -6.74 -4.30
CA ARG A 96 2.02 -7.75 -3.48
C ARG A 96 0.81 -7.16 -2.76
N ASN A 97 -0.24 -7.97 -2.66
CA ASN A 97 -1.36 -7.74 -1.76
C ASN A 97 -1.43 -8.92 -0.79
N VAL A 98 -1.43 -8.67 0.50
CA VAL A 98 -1.52 -9.70 1.54
C VAL A 98 -2.78 -9.48 2.36
N ILE A 99 -3.49 -10.56 2.68
CA ILE A 99 -4.72 -10.51 3.46
C ILE A 99 -4.76 -11.68 4.46
N ASP A 100 -5.44 -11.47 5.59
CA ASP A 100 -5.64 -12.49 6.63
C ASP A 100 -6.93 -13.31 6.47
N SER A 101 -7.80 -12.91 5.55
CA SER A 101 -9.15 -13.46 5.42
C SER A 101 -9.29 -14.32 4.15
N VAL A 102 -9.55 -15.62 4.34
CA VAL A 102 -9.83 -16.55 3.25
C VAL A 102 -11.04 -16.11 2.43
N VAL A 103 -12.12 -15.66 3.09
CA VAL A 103 -13.35 -15.22 2.42
C VAL A 103 -13.07 -14.04 1.49
N HIS A 104 -12.30 -13.04 1.97
CA HIS A 104 -11.93 -11.89 1.14
C HIS A 104 -10.92 -12.28 0.05
N ALA A 105 -10.00 -13.21 0.33
CA ALA A 105 -9.05 -13.70 -0.66
C ALA A 105 -9.78 -14.41 -1.81
N VAL A 106 -10.72 -15.28 -1.50
CA VAL A 106 -11.55 -15.96 -2.50
C VAL A 106 -12.45 -14.96 -3.24
N GLY A 107 -13.12 -14.06 -2.51
CA GLY A 107 -13.94 -13.01 -3.11
C GLY A 107 -13.14 -12.14 -4.07
N ALA A 108 -11.97 -11.65 -3.66
CA ALA A 108 -11.12 -10.85 -4.53
C ALA A 108 -10.72 -11.59 -5.81
N ARG A 109 -10.32 -12.85 -5.69
CA ARG A 109 -9.95 -13.67 -6.88
C ARG A 109 -11.10 -13.97 -7.83
N LEU A 110 -12.34 -13.95 -7.34
CA LEU A 110 -13.52 -14.20 -8.18
C LEU A 110 -14.06 -12.94 -8.84
N TRP A 111 -13.88 -11.76 -8.23
CA TRP A 111 -14.53 -10.52 -8.66
C TRP A 111 -13.58 -9.36 -8.94
N SER A 112 -12.28 -9.49 -8.66
CA SER A 112 -11.29 -8.45 -8.92
C SER A 112 -10.12 -9.02 -9.73
N ASP A 113 -9.79 -8.35 -10.82
CA ASP A 113 -8.59 -8.65 -11.60
C ASP A 113 -7.35 -7.94 -11.03
N ALA A 114 -7.55 -6.86 -10.29
CA ALA A 114 -6.48 -6.08 -9.67
C ALA A 114 -6.01 -6.66 -8.33
N MET A 115 -6.93 -7.22 -7.55
CA MET A 115 -6.59 -7.77 -6.24
C MET A 115 -6.32 -9.27 -6.33
N GLN A 116 -5.06 -9.64 -6.48
CA GLN A 116 -4.59 -11.03 -6.37
C GLN A 116 -3.93 -11.24 -4.99
N PRO A 117 -4.73 -11.47 -3.93
CA PRO A 117 -4.19 -11.47 -2.58
C PRO A 117 -3.42 -12.76 -2.28
N HIS A 118 -2.29 -12.59 -1.60
CA HIS A 118 -1.56 -13.64 -0.94
C HIS A 118 -2.15 -13.83 0.46
N LEU A 119 -2.57 -15.05 0.78
CA LEU A 119 -3.06 -15.38 2.10
C LEU A 119 -1.88 -15.60 3.05
N ALA A 120 -1.89 -14.91 4.19
CA ALA A 120 -0.94 -15.14 5.27
C ALA A 120 -1.47 -16.23 6.22
N ALA A 121 -0.59 -17.08 6.72
CA ALA A 121 -0.94 -18.06 7.76
C ALA A 121 -1.13 -17.37 9.11
N ARG A 122 -0.33 -16.34 9.38
CA ARG A 122 -0.46 -15.47 10.55
C ARG A 122 -0.28 -14.04 10.11
N PHE A 123 -1.24 -13.18 10.49
CA PHE A 123 -1.17 -11.76 10.22
C PHE A 123 -1.64 -11.01 11.47
N GLU A 124 -0.72 -10.29 12.07
CA GLU A 124 -0.98 -9.44 13.22
C GLU A 124 -0.61 -8.00 12.87
N HIS A 125 -1.46 -7.08 13.23
CA HIS A 125 -1.21 -5.66 13.06
C HIS A 125 -1.99 -4.88 14.11
N ALA A 126 -1.28 -4.10 14.89
CA ALA A 126 -1.84 -3.20 15.87
C ALA A 126 -0.95 -1.97 15.98
N VAL A 127 -1.56 -0.80 16.02
CA VAL A 127 -0.87 0.47 16.23
C VAL A 127 -1.75 1.43 17.02
N ASP A 128 -1.18 2.04 18.05
CA ASP A 128 -1.82 3.03 18.90
C ASP A 128 -0.96 4.29 19.05
N ALA A 129 -1.22 5.10 20.08
CA ALA A 129 -0.45 6.32 20.37
C ALA A 129 0.98 6.04 20.87
N HIS A 130 1.26 4.81 21.32
CA HIS A 130 2.57 4.42 21.90
C HIS A 130 3.46 3.70 20.88
N GLY A 131 2.90 3.31 19.74
CA GLY A 131 3.59 2.59 18.69
C GLY A 131 2.80 1.40 18.19
N GLY A 132 3.48 0.44 17.57
CA GLY A 132 2.79 -0.71 17.03
C GLY A 132 3.70 -1.76 16.43
N HIS A 133 3.08 -2.80 15.91
CA HIS A 133 3.78 -3.88 15.23
C HIS A 133 2.98 -4.41 14.05
N THR A 134 3.70 -4.97 13.10
CA THR A 134 3.17 -5.75 11.99
C THR A 134 3.93 -7.07 11.91
N LEU A 135 3.21 -8.17 11.88
CA LEU A 135 3.74 -9.51 11.67
C LEU A 135 2.95 -10.19 10.56
N ILE A 136 3.63 -10.60 9.51
CA ILE A 136 3.10 -11.42 8.41
C ILE A 136 3.96 -12.66 8.30
N GLU A 137 3.37 -13.83 8.48
CA GLU A 137 4.04 -15.12 8.33
C GLU A 137 3.35 -15.91 7.20
N PRO A 138 4.11 -16.37 6.20
CA PRO A 138 3.52 -17.07 5.04
C PRO A 138 2.96 -18.44 5.39
N GLY A 139 3.55 -19.17 6.36
CA GLY A 139 3.23 -20.57 6.60
C GLY A 139 3.42 -21.39 5.32
N GLN A 140 2.35 -22.09 4.91
CA GLN A 140 2.29 -22.80 3.61
C GLN A 140 1.68 -21.91 2.50
N GLY A 141 1.36 -20.66 2.79
CA GLY A 141 0.82 -19.69 1.85
C GLY A 141 1.89 -18.99 1.01
N SER A 142 1.45 -18.13 0.12
CA SER A 142 2.32 -17.35 -0.78
C SER A 142 2.61 -15.93 -0.29
N ALA A 143 2.18 -15.57 0.91
CA ALA A 143 2.44 -14.24 1.46
C ALA A 143 3.94 -14.05 1.72
N PRO A 144 4.49 -12.86 1.47
CA PRO A 144 5.84 -12.55 1.90
C PRO A 144 5.90 -12.40 3.42
N MET A 145 7.07 -12.67 3.99
CA MET A 145 7.31 -12.46 5.41
C MET A 145 7.60 -10.99 5.70
N LEU A 146 6.98 -10.46 6.76
CA LEU A 146 7.28 -9.14 7.33
C LEU A 146 7.20 -9.19 8.85
N ARG A 147 8.21 -8.66 9.52
CA ARG A 147 8.17 -8.32 10.94
C ARG A 147 8.75 -6.94 11.11
N ALA A 148 7.95 -6.01 11.62
CA ALA A 148 8.35 -4.65 11.89
C ALA A 148 7.70 -4.16 13.19
N ARG A 149 8.41 -3.31 13.92
CA ARG A 149 7.89 -2.54 15.04
C ARG A 149 8.10 -1.06 14.76
N VAL A 150 7.18 -0.25 15.22
CA VAL A 150 7.25 1.20 15.09
C VAL A 150 6.91 1.88 16.42
N ARG A 151 7.48 3.05 16.63
CA ARG A 151 7.15 3.93 17.75
C ARG A 151 6.95 5.35 17.25
N PRO A 152 6.25 6.21 18.00
CA PRO A 152 6.12 7.62 17.65
C PRO A 152 7.48 8.29 17.47
N ALA A 153 7.51 9.26 16.56
CA ALA A 153 8.64 10.14 16.31
C ALA A 153 8.18 11.59 16.39
N ASP A 154 9.09 12.50 16.76
CA ASP A 154 8.78 13.93 16.81
C ASP A 154 8.63 14.53 15.41
N ALA A 155 9.35 13.98 14.43
CA ALA A 155 9.33 14.42 13.04
C ALA A 155 9.64 13.26 12.08
N LEU A 156 9.25 13.44 10.81
CA LEU A 156 9.66 12.57 9.72
C LEU A 156 11.12 12.80 9.35
N PRO A 157 11.87 11.77 8.89
CA PRO A 157 13.29 11.89 8.56
C PRO A 157 13.50 12.79 7.34
N ALA A 158 13.93 14.04 7.58
CA ALA A 158 14.13 15.04 6.52
C ALA A 158 15.17 14.60 5.48
N ALA A 159 16.26 13.94 5.90
CA ALA A 159 17.31 13.48 5.00
C ALA A 159 16.79 12.48 3.96
N TRP A 160 15.85 11.62 4.32
CA TRP A 160 15.23 10.64 3.42
C TRP A 160 14.49 11.32 2.25
N ALA A 161 13.89 12.48 2.53
CA ALA A 161 13.02 13.19 1.58
C ALA A 161 13.76 14.28 0.78
N ALA A 162 14.86 14.82 1.30
CA ALA A 162 15.47 16.07 0.83
C ALA A 162 15.84 16.07 -0.66
N GLY A 163 16.45 14.99 -1.14
CA GLY A 163 16.91 14.92 -2.54
C GLY A 163 15.79 14.84 -3.56
N ALA A 164 14.84 13.95 -3.35
CA ALA A 164 13.81 13.61 -4.33
C ALA A 164 12.55 14.47 -4.22
N PHE A 165 12.19 14.88 -3.01
CA PHE A 165 10.92 15.54 -2.71
C PHE A 165 11.09 16.97 -2.20
N GLY A 166 12.31 17.34 -1.83
CA GLY A 166 12.62 18.64 -1.22
C GLY A 166 12.36 18.68 0.29
N ASP A 167 11.27 18.11 0.77
CA ASP A 167 10.94 18.03 2.19
C ASP A 167 10.08 16.80 2.54
N ALA A 168 9.96 16.52 3.84
CA ALA A 168 9.24 15.36 4.35
C ALA A 168 7.72 15.43 4.13
N ALA A 169 7.13 16.64 4.09
CA ALA A 169 5.70 16.80 3.86
C ALA A 169 5.32 16.45 2.41
N ARG A 170 6.15 16.84 1.45
CA ARG A 170 5.98 16.47 0.04
C ARG A 170 6.22 14.99 -0.19
N ALA A 171 7.23 14.39 0.47
CA ALA A 171 7.45 12.95 0.44
C ALA A 171 6.23 12.19 0.97
N MET A 172 5.69 12.60 2.10
CA MET A 172 4.49 12.02 2.69
C MET A 172 3.28 12.14 1.77
N ALA A 173 3.03 13.32 1.19
CA ALA A 173 1.94 13.52 0.24
C ALA A 173 2.10 12.62 -1.00
N PHE A 174 3.31 12.54 -1.56
CA PHE A 174 3.63 11.65 -2.68
C PHE A 174 3.39 10.18 -2.35
N LEU A 175 3.78 9.73 -1.15
CA LEU A 175 3.65 8.33 -0.74
C LEU A 175 2.23 7.95 -0.34
N ALA A 176 1.40 8.89 0.08
CA ALA A 176 0.08 8.62 0.65
C ALA A 176 -1.09 8.94 -0.30
N CYS A 177 -1.00 10.02 -1.07
CA CYS A 177 -2.12 10.53 -1.86
C CYS A 177 -2.07 10.01 -3.30
N GLN A 178 -2.70 8.88 -3.56
CA GLN A 178 -2.88 8.33 -4.91
C GLN A 178 -4.35 8.04 -5.16
N ASP A 179 -4.80 8.31 -6.38
CA ASP A 179 -6.17 8.08 -6.84
C ASP A 179 -6.31 6.80 -7.67
N ALA A 180 -5.19 6.21 -8.08
CA ALA A 180 -5.19 5.05 -8.96
C ALA A 180 -4.04 4.08 -8.66
N ALA A 181 -4.35 2.80 -8.89
CA ALA A 181 -3.42 1.70 -8.72
C ALA A 181 -3.44 0.77 -9.92
N PHE A 182 -2.27 0.34 -10.34
CA PHE A 182 -2.09 -0.73 -11.32
C PHE A 182 -1.77 -2.04 -10.63
N ALA A 183 -2.25 -3.13 -11.21
CA ALA A 183 -1.85 -4.49 -10.84
C ALA A 183 -1.71 -5.34 -12.11
N VAL A 184 -0.89 -6.37 -12.03
CA VAL A 184 -0.81 -7.39 -13.08
C VAL A 184 -1.81 -8.49 -12.75
N ALA A 185 -2.77 -8.70 -13.63
CA ALA A 185 -3.75 -9.80 -13.52
C ALA A 185 -3.07 -11.17 -13.79
N PRO A 186 -3.69 -12.29 -13.39
CA PRO A 186 -3.10 -13.63 -13.57
C PRO A 186 -2.80 -14.00 -15.03
N ASP A 187 -3.52 -13.41 -15.97
CA ASP A 187 -3.32 -13.60 -17.42
C ASP A 187 -2.29 -12.65 -18.04
N GLY A 188 -1.59 -11.86 -17.20
CA GLY A 188 -0.56 -10.90 -17.60
C GLY A 188 -1.09 -9.55 -18.08
N ARG A 189 -2.40 -9.35 -18.17
CA ARG A 189 -2.98 -8.03 -18.46
C ARG A 189 -2.84 -7.09 -17.29
N LEU A 190 -2.88 -5.80 -17.57
CA LEU A 190 -2.89 -4.77 -16.53
C LEU A 190 -4.33 -4.48 -16.10
N ALA A 191 -4.55 -4.44 -14.80
CA ALA A 191 -5.76 -3.90 -14.20
C ALA A 191 -5.48 -2.49 -13.66
N LEU A 192 -6.38 -1.56 -13.91
CA LEU A 192 -6.37 -0.22 -13.34
C LEU A 192 -7.55 -0.07 -12.40
N THR A 193 -7.25 0.15 -11.13
CA THR A 193 -8.24 0.43 -10.08
C THR A 193 -8.19 1.91 -9.73
N ARG A 194 -9.35 2.58 -9.76
CA ARG A 194 -9.50 3.93 -9.23
C ARG A 194 -10.02 3.86 -7.82
N ILE A 195 -9.41 4.63 -6.93
CA ILE A 195 -9.73 4.69 -5.51
C ILE A 195 -10.00 6.14 -5.10
N ASP A 196 -10.85 6.28 -4.09
CA ASP A 196 -11.04 7.52 -3.37
C ASP A 196 -10.54 7.30 -1.94
N LEU A 197 -9.51 8.05 -1.57
CA LEU A 197 -8.78 7.93 -0.32
C LEU A 197 -8.41 9.33 0.20
N PRO A 198 -9.37 10.07 0.77
CA PRO A 198 -9.17 11.45 1.21
C PRO A 198 -8.36 11.51 2.51
N ILE A 199 -7.04 11.43 2.39
CA ILE A 199 -6.13 11.50 3.53
C ILE A 199 -5.99 12.94 4.01
N ALA A 200 -6.35 13.20 5.26
CA ALA A 200 -6.08 14.48 5.92
C ALA A 200 -4.60 14.52 6.34
N LEU A 201 -3.74 15.10 5.52
CA LEU A 201 -2.28 15.12 5.76
C LEU A 201 -1.91 15.74 7.12
N ALA A 202 -2.69 16.68 7.63
CA ALA A 202 -2.49 17.28 8.95
C ALA A 202 -2.73 16.30 10.13
N ALA A 203 -3.45 15.19 9.89
CA ALA A 203 -3.68 14.18 10.91
C ALA A 203 -2.64 13.04 10.88
N VAL A 204 -1.72 13.07 9.92
CA VAL A 204 -0.66 12.06 9.80
C VAL A 204 0.33 12.20 10.95
N GLN A 205 0.70 11.08 11.54
CA GLN A 205 1.59 11.01 12.68
C GLN A 205 2.94 10.42 12.27
N PRO A 206 4.06 11.11 12.52
CA PRO A 206 5.38 10.57 12.29
C PRO A 206 5.63 9.32 13.13
N LEU A 207 6.26 8.33 12.52
CA LEU A 207 6.74 7.12 13.18
C LEU A 207 8.22 6.91 12.85
N GLN A 208 8.87 6.07 13.63
CA GLN A 208 10.19 5.52 13.34
C GLN A 208 10.22 4.03 13.67
N LEU A 209 11.16 3.32 13.12
CA LEU A 209 11.36 1.91 13.45
C LEU A 209 11.75 1.75 14.93
N ASP A 210 11.22 0.70 15.56
CA ASP A 210 11.51 0.29 16.91
C ASP A 210 12.15 -1.10 16.92
N GLY A 211 13.45 -1.13 16.63
CA GLY A 211 14.22 -2.36 16.48
C GLY A 211 14.33 -2.87 15.03
N PRO A 212 14.89 -4.06 14.86
CA PRO A 212 15.18 -4.61 13.54
C PRO A 212 13.92 -5.00 12.76
N VAL A 213 13.91 -4.69 11.47
CA VAL A 213 12.93 -5.18 10.51
C VAL A 213 13.39 -6.51 9.90
N SER A 214 12.50 -7.47 9.78
CA SER A 214 12.74 -8.70 9.04
C SER A 214 11.79 -8.76 7.84
N CYS A 215 12.36 -8.63 6.65
CA CYS A 215 11.65 -8.72 5.38
C CYS A 215 12.59 -9.32 4.32
N PRO A 216 12.58 -10.66 4.12
CA PRO A 216 13.45 -11.31 3.13
C PRO A 216 13.28 -10.75 1.71
N HIS A 217 12.08 -10.31 1.36
CA HIS A 217 11.79 -9.72 0.06
C HIS A 217 12.61 -8.43 -0.17
N LEU A 218 12.61 -7.49 0.79
CA LEU A 218 13.42 -6.27 0.72
C LEU A 218 14.93 -6.57 0.87
N ALA A 219 15.29 -7.51 1.73
CA ALA A 219 16.68 -7.91 1.91
C ALA A 219 17.29 -8.48 0.61
N ALA A 220 16.50 -9.25 -0.16
CA ALA A 220 16.93 -9.76 -1.47
C ALA A 220 17.16 -8.65 -2.51
N MET A 221 16.55 -7.48 -2.32
CA MET A 221 16.80 -6.28 -3.13
C MET A 221 17.94 -5.41 -2.59
N GLY A 222 18.67 -5.86 -1.56
CA GLY A 222 19.81 -5.13 -1.00
C GLY A 222 19.44 -3.89 -0.20
N VAL A 223 18.21 -3.81 0.32
CA VAL A 223 17.72 -2.62 1.04
C VAL A 223 18.28 -2.59 2.46
N ALA A 224 18.76 -1.42 2.89
CA ALA A 224 19.07 -1.13 4.29
C ALA A 224 17.75 -0.98 5.08
N LEU A 225 17.37 -2.03 5.81
CA LEU A 225 16.04 -2.12 6.44
C LEU A 225 15.84 -1.18 7.62
N ASP A 226 16.89 -0.61 8.16
CA ASP A 226 16.90 0.37 9.26
C ASP A 226 16.65 1.82 8.81
N ASP A 227 16.75 2.12 7.50
CA ASP A 227 16.51 3.44 6.93
C ASP A 227 15.14 3.52 6.26
N ALA A 228 14.10 3.59 7.07
CA ALA A 228 12.72 3.67 6.60
C ALA A 228 12.07 5.02 6.87
N PHE A 229 11.31 5.52 5.91
CA PHE A 229 10.38 6.64 6.11
C PHE A 229 9.03 6.10 6.58
N CYS A 230 8.72 6.35 7.86
CA CYS A 230 7.57 5.74 8.52
C CYS A 230 6.57 6.79 8.97
N PHE A 231 5.29 6.53 8.74
CA PHE A 231 4.21 7.35 9.28
C PHE A 231 2.91 6.56 9.41
N ARG A 232 1.98 7.12 10.18
CA ARG A 232 0.67 6.56 10.42
C ARG A 232 -0.43 7.52 9.98
N VAL A 233 -1.46 6.96 9.33
CA VAL A 233 -2.75 7.60 9.11
C VAL A 233 -3.76 6.94 10.06
N PRO A 234 -4.32 7.64 11.06
CA PRO A 234 -5.16 6.99 12.08
C PRO A 234 -6.41 6.33 11.51
N GLN A 235 -7.12 7.06 10.65
CA GLN A 235 -8.32 6.58 10.00
C GLN A 235 -8.55 7.33 8.69
N VAL A 236 -9.09 6.62 7.70
CA VAL A 236 -9.50 7.21 6.42
C VAL A 236 -10.65 6.41 5.80
N PRO A 237 -11.69 7.06 5.27
CA PRO A 237 -12.68 6.38 4.45
C PRO A 237 -12.02 5.94 3.14
N PHE A 238 -12.27 4.71 2.75
CA PHE A 238 -11.74 4.11 1.53
C PHE A 238 -12.87 3.67 0.61
N ARG A 239 -12.75 3.98 -0.67
CA ARG A 239 -13.71 3.57 -1.67
C ARG A 239 -13.00 3.11 -2.93
N VAL A 240 -13.34 1.92 -3.41
CA VAL A 240 -13.02 1.49 -4.77
C VAL A 240 -14.11 2.05 -5.68
N VAL A 241 -13.72 2.91 -6.60
CA VAL A 241 -14.63 3.61 -7.51
C VAL A 241 -14.88 2.80 -8.76
N SER A 242 -13.82 2.26 -9.34
CA SER A 242 -13.90 1.44 -10.56
C SER A 242 -12.66 0.56 -10.72
N GLU A 243 -12.83 -0.53 -11.41
CA GLU A 243 -11.75 -1.40 -11.86
C GLU A 243 -11.95 -1.73 -13.34
N ARG A 244 -10.88 -1.74 -14.11
CA ARG A 244 -10.90 -2.12 -15.53
C ARG A 244 -9.61 -2.82 -15.92
N LEU A 245 -9.72 -3.80 -16.79
CA LEU A 245 -8.58 -4.37 -17.51
C LEU A 245 -8.20 -3.45 -18.68
N LEU A 246 -6.89 -3.34 -18.92
CA LEU A 246 -6.29 -2.55 -20.01
C LEU A 246 -5.78 -3.48 -21.11
#